data_a3367d87d081f0aa27c53118c8ece965
#
_entry.id   a3367d87d081f0aa27c53118c8ece965
#
_cell.length_a   1.000
_cell.length_b   1.000
_cell.length_c   1.000
_cell.angle_alpha   90.00
_cell.angle_beta   90.00
_cell.angle_gamma   90.00
#
_symmetry.space_group_name_H-M   'P 1'
#
loop_
_entity.id
_entity.type
_entity.pdbx_description
1 polymer ?
#
loop_
_entity_poly.entity_id
_entity_poly.type
_entity_poly.pdbx_seq_one_letter_code
_entity_poly.pdbx_strand_id
1 'polypeptide(L)'
;MELRKKNLHMMQKKSEAQNQITFDEDYNVPDQKADIGQIIQKKGEVEIEQVQVSEGKAVIQGQLIFRLLYVADNPGKTVSSLEGKLPIEETLHLDKVQSGDKVCLKWEIEDLTIHLINSRKLNVKAIVEFLAVVDEEKQISIPVELKGEEEISAKKKTIRVLTLAVHKKDTLRKKEEITIASNKPNIHQILWKDIQVRGLEMRAQEGKVTARGELSVFVLYVSDDEANPLQWLEQTMTFSGELSCTGCTMDMIPYIDTTMLQSSLEIKPDADGEERVFLVDVVLELDIRLYQEETETILLDIYTPKLECIPRRETQMLEQLVVRNAAKCRVSDRISVEEAQGKILQICHGEGSVKVDSVHQAEHGIRVEGIVQVRILYSISDDEMPFYSMETVIPFSQMIEGEQVNGQYGYQLQADLEQLSMMMLDSSEIEVKVVLNLNALLVMQWEEDLIQEIQTREPDQKKLEELPGIVCYVVQPRDTLWDIAKMFYTTMEAIRKLNDLGEGEVKPRQTLLVVKNSGCN
;
A
#
# COMPACT_ATOMS: atom_id res chain seq x y z
N MET A 1 -42.33 -13.23 -9.37
CA MET A 1 -41.28 -13.38 -8.36
C MET A 1 -40.33 -12.19 -8.42
N GLU A 2 -39.94 -11.60 -7.30
CA GLU A 2 -39.06 -10.44 -7.21
C GLU A 2 -37.78 -10.82 -6.45
N LEU A 3 -36.63 -10.71 -7.14
CA LEU A 3 -35.32 -10.96 -6.56
C LEU A 3 -34.81 -9.69 -5.88
N ARG A 4 -34.64 -9.75 -4.54
CA ARG A 4 -34.06 -8.68 -3.76
C ARG A 4 -32.54 -8.85 -3.71
N LYS A 5 -31.82 -7.78 -4.08
CA LYS A 5 -30.38 -7.74 -4.11
C LYS A 5 -29.85 -6.74 -3.09
N LYS A 6 -28.67 -7.02 -2.56
CA LYS A 6 -27.84 -6.06 -1.81
C LYS A 6 -26.63 -5.73 -2.65
N ASN A 7 -26.26 -4.44 -2.68
CA ASN A 7 -25.06 -3.98 -3.37
C ASN A 7 -23.90 -3.94 -2.39
N LEU A 8 -22.79 -4.55 -2.80
CA LEU A 8 -21.50 -4.50 -2.13
C LEU A 8 -20.57 -3.61 -2.93
N HIS A 9 -19.80 -2.77 -2.26
CA HIS A 9 -18.75 -1.97 -2.88
C HIS A 9 -17.41 -2.63 -2.59
N MET A 10 -16.62 -2.86 -3.62
CA MET A 10 -15.32 -3.53 -3.52
C MET A 10 -14.29 -2.76 -4.34
N MET A 11 -13.04 -2.77 -3.86
CA MET A 11 -11.92 -2.24 -4.63
C MET A 11 -11.25 -3.41 -5.35
N GLN A 12 -11.16 -3.36 -6.66
CA GLN A 12 -10.52 -4.39 -7.46
C GLN A 12 -9.41 -3.78 -8.31
N LYS A 13 -8.27 -4.49 -8.39
CA LYS A 13 -7.19 -4.09 -9.29
C LYS A 13 -7.63 -4.29 -10.74
N LYS A 14 -7.67 -3.19 -11.50
CA LYS A 14 -8.05 -3.16 -12.91
C LYS A 14 -6.86 -3.40 -13.82
N SER A 15 -5.74 -2.76 -13.51
CA SER A 15 -4.51 -2.84 -14.30
C SER A 15 -3.28 -2.51 -13.46
N GLU A 16 -2.14 -3.05 -13.86
CA GLU A 16 -0.84 -2.76 -13.24
C GLU A 16 0.23 -2.79 -14.31
N ALA A 17 1.15 -1.85 -14.25
CA ALA A 17 2.33 -1.83 -15.11
C ALA A 17 3.55 -1.33 -14.33
N GLN A 18 4.69 -1.94 -14.60
CA GLN A 18 5.97 -1.59 -14.02
C GLN A 18 6.96 -1.34 -15.16
N ASN A 19 7.77 -0.28 -15.03
CA ASN A 19 8.84 0.01 -15.96
C ASN A 19 10.00 0.69 -15.27
N GLN A 20 11.19 0.56 -15.83
CA GLN A 20 12.41 1.23 -15.36
C GLN A 20 12.93 2.18 -16.43
N ILE A 21 13.35 3.36 -16.01
CA ILE A 21 14.09 4.30 -16.82
C ILE A 21 15.52 4.42 -16.31
N THR A 22 16.45 4.55 -17.24
CA THR A 22 17.88 4.70 -16.95
C THR A 22 18.35 6.06 -17.43
N PHE A 23 19.01 6.79 -16.54
CA PHE A 23 19.73 8.02 -16.85
C PHE A 23 21.22 7.72 -16.97
N ASP A 24 21.88 8.33 -17.94
CA ASP A 24 23.35 8.38 -18.08
C ASP A 24 23.70 9.72 -18.75
N GLU A 25 23.64 10.78 -17.95
CA GLU A 25 23.69 12.15 -18.44
C GLU A 25 24.89 12.92 -17.87
N ASP A 26 25.49 13.71 -18.72
CA ASP A 26 26.54 14.65 -18.31
C ASP A 26 25.92 15.96 -17.84
N TYR A 27 26.29 16.42 -16.65
CA TYR A 27 25.81 17.64 -16.04
C TYR A 27 26.96 18.64 -15.81
N ASN A 28 26.80 19.85 -16.31
CA ASN A 28 27.78 20.93 -16.10
C ASN A 28 27.46 21.68 -14.81
N VAL A 29 28.46 21.86 -13.96
CA VAL A 29 28.34 22.66 -12.72
C VAL A 29 28.09 24.13 -13.11
N PRO A 30 27.02 24.79 -12.59
CA PRO A 30 26.73 26.18 -12.88
C PRO A 30 27.86 27.12 -12.44
N ASP A 31 28.12 28.18 -13.20
CA ASP A 31 29.23 29.12 -12.93
C ASP A 31 29.20 29.77 -11.55
N GLN A 32 28.01 29.87 -10.95
CA GLN A 32 27.80 30.44 -9.61
C GLN A 32 28.25 29.49 -8.47
N LYS A 33 28.49 28.22 -8.78
CA LYS A 33 28.94 27.20 -7.81
C LYS A 33 30.45 27.04 -7.89
N ALA A 34 31.06 26.75 -6.75
CA ALA A 34 32.48 26.45 -6.67
C ALA A 34 32.81 25.14 -7.38
N ASP A 35 34.05 25.04 -7.89
CA ASP A 35 34.58 23.83 -8.48
C ASP A 35 34.51 22.67 -7.48
N ILE A 36 34.14 21.50 -7.95
CA ILE A 36 33.97 20.32 -7.11
C ILE A 36 35.33 19.64 -6.93
N GLY A 37 35.79 19.54 -5.70
CA GLY A 37 36.99 18.77 -5.34
C GLY A 37 36.65 17.33 -5.02
N GLN A 38 35.81 17.12 -4.01
CA GLN A 38 35.42 15.78 -3.56
C GLN A 38 33.94 15.75 -3.12
N ILE A 39 33.22 14.72 -3.56
CA ILE A 39 31.82 14.50 -3.16
C ILE A 39 31.79 13.87 -1.77
N ILE A 40 31.03 14.47 -0.84
CA ILE A 40 30.77 13.95 0.50
C ILE A 40 29.56 13.02 0.46
N GLN A 41 28.44 13.53 -0.07
CA GLN A 41 27.15 12.84 -0.07
C GLN A 41 26.34 13.19 -1.31
N LYS A 42 25.54 12.22 -1.77
CA LYS A 42 24.62 12.37 -2.89
C LYS A 42 23.21 11.93 -2.46
N LYS A 43 22.17 12.53 -3.02
CA LYS A 43 20.78 12.13 -2.83
C LYS A 43 19.99 12.37 -4.10
N GLY A 44 19.15 11.41 -4.48
CA GLY A 44 18.18 11.55 -5.55
C GLY A 44 16.78 11.70 -4.96
N GLU A 45 15.94 12.43 -5.66
CA GLU A 45 14.52 12.59 -5.37
C GLU A 45 13.75 12.70 -6.70
N VAL A 46 12.64 12.00 -6.83
CA VAL A 46 11.79 12.10 -8.00
C VAL A 46 10.63 13.00 -7.69
N GLU A 47 10.45 14.04 -8.48
CA GLU A 47 9.31 14.94 -8.41
C GLU A 47 8.41 14.72 -9.63
N ILE A 48 7.18 14.25 -9.39
CA ILE A 48 6.19 14.04 -10.45
C ILE A 48 5.36 15.31 -10.60
N GLU A 49 5.41 15.91 -11.79
CA GLU A 49 4.68 17.12 -12.12
C GLU A 49 3.28 16.80 -12.65
N GLN A 50 3.17 15.77 -13.50
CA GLN A 50 1.92 15.39 -14.12
C GLN A 50 1.88 13.89 -14.45
N VAL A 51 0.69 13.28 -14.23
CA VAL A 51 0.34 11.96 -14.77
C VAL A 51 -0.88 12.12 -15.66
N GLN A 52 -0.68 11.90 -16.96
CA GLN A 52 -1.75 12.01 -17.95
C GLN A 52 -2.23 10.63 -18.37
N VAL A 53 -3.49 10.32 -18.02
CA VAL A 53 -4.11 9.02 -18.32
C VAL A 53 -4.90 9.12 -19.62
N SER A 54 -4.66 8.15 -20.51
CA SER A 54 -5.40 7.99 -21.76
C SER A 54 -5.70 6.50 -21.99
N GLU A 55 -6.44 6.18 -23.05
CA GLU A 55 -6.82 4.80 -23.34
C GLU A 55 -5.57 3.91 -23.48
N GLY A 56 -5.46 2.91 -22.59
CA GLY A 56 -4.40 1.91 -22.56
C GLY A 56 -3.03 2.40 -22.09
N LYS A 57 -2.88 3.64 -21.59
CA LYS A 57 -1.58 4.16 -21.13
C LYS A 57 -1.68 5.32 -20.14
N ALA A 58 -0.62 5.47 -19.36
CA ALA A 58 -0.34 6.64 -18.54
C ALA A 58 1.01 7.26 -18.96
N VAL A 59 1.02 8.56 -19.22
CA VAL A 59 2.24 9.35 -19.49
C VAL A 59 2.62 10.08 -18.23
N ILE A 60 3.84 9.87 -17.78
CA ILE A 60 4.42 10.46 -16.57
C ILE A 60 5.38 11.55 -17.01
N GLN A 61 5.21 12.73 -16.45
CA GLN A 61 6.13 13.86 -16.62
C GLN A 61 6.60 14.34 -15.25
N GLY A 62 7.89 14.61 -15.14
CA GLY A 62 8.49 15.02 -13.88
C GLY A 62 9.98 15.29 -14.01
N GLN A 63 10.69 15.23 -12.89
CA GLN A 63 12.12 15.49 -12.81
C GLN A 63 12.78 14.54 -11.81
N LEU A 64 13.96 14.05 -12.14
CA LEU A 64 14.90 13.48 -11.18
C LEU A 64 15.76 14.62 -10.67
N ILE A 65 15.60 14.96 -9.40
CA ILE A 65 16.40 15.97 -8.70
C ILE A 65 17.53 15.23 -8.01
N PHE A 66 18.76 15.58 -8.33
CA PHE A 66 19.92 15.08 -7.59
C PHE A 66 20.56 16.21 -6.79
N ARG A 67 21.00 15.89 -5.58
CA ARG A 67 21.70 16.81 -4.69
C ARG A 67 23.06 16.25 -4.33
N LEU A 68 24.05 17.12 -4.27
CA LEU A 68 25.39 16.82 -3.84
C LEU A 68 25.79 17.73 -2.68
N LEU A 69 26.41 17.13 -1.67
CA LEU A 69 27.23 17.82 -0.68
C LEU A 69 28.67 17.53 -1.04
N TYR A 70 29.51 18.55 -1.17
CA TYR A 70 30.88 18.38 -1.64
C TYR A 70 31.85 19.37 -1.00
N VAL A 71 33.13 19.01 -0.97
CA VAL A 71 34.22 19.93 -0.66
C VAL A 71 34.66 20.62 -1.96
N ALA A 72 34.68 21.95 -1.93
CA ALA A 72 35.10 22.75 -3.09
C ALA A 72 36.61 22.65 -3.33
N ASP A 73 37.02 22.67 -4.61
CA ASP A 73 38.42 22.76 -5.00
C ASP A 73 38.91 24.21 -4.99
N ASN A 74 38.96 24.76 -3.78
CA ASN A 74 39.44 26.12 -3.51
C ASN A 74 40.42 26.10 -2.33
N PRO A 75 41.23 27.18 -2.11
CA PRO A 75 42.22 27.21 -1.05
C PRO A 75 41.66 27.00 0.36
N GLY A 76 40.38 27.34 0.58
CA GLY A 76 39.70 27.19 1.87
C GLY A 76 39.00 25.84 2.03
N LYS A 77 38.99 24.97 1.03
CA LYS A 77 38.30 23.65 1.05
C LYS A 77 36.89 23.73 1.66
N THR A 78 36.12 24.71 1.23
CA THR A 78 34.78 24.98 1.80
C THR A 78 33.77 23.91 1.41
N VAL A 79 32.93 23.51 2.36
CA VAL A 79 31.79 22.60 2.06
C VAL A 79 30.70 23.38 1.34
N SER A 80 30.22 22.83 0.25
CA SER A 80 29.22 23.44 -0.63
C SER A 80 28.17 22.42 -1.08
N SER A 81 27.08 22.90 -1.67
CA SER A 81 26.02 22.05 -2.20
C SER A 81 25.66 22.39 -3.64
N LEU A 82 25.27 21.37 -4.38
CA LEU A 82 24.76 21.47 -5.74
C LEU A 82 23.44 20.72 -5.87
N GLU A 83 22.49 21.33 -6.53
CA GLU A 83 21.26 20.66 -6.98
C GLU A 83 21.19 20.71 -8.51
N GLY A 84 20.90 19.57 -9.11
CA GLY A 84 20.68 19.45 -10.53
C GLY A 84 19.39 18.69 -10.82
N LYS A 85 18.84 18.88 -12.03
CA LYS A 85 17.55 18.33 -12.45
C LYS A 85 17.69 17.66 -13.80
N LEU A 86 17.15 16.45 -13.92
CA LEU A 86 17.05 15.71 -15.18
C LEU A 86 15.57 15.44 -15.48
N PRO A 87 15.08 15.73 -16.70
CA PRO A 87 13.67 15.56 -17.04
C PRO A 87 13.29 14.07 -17.09
N ILE A 88 12.09 13.78 -16.61
CA ILE A 88 11.45 12.46 -16.71
C ILE A 88 10.29 12.59 -17.69
N GLU A 89 10.29 11.75 -18.72
CA GLU A 89 9.14 11.52 -19.58
C GLU A 89 9.03 10.03 -19.86
N GLU A 90 8.00 9.39 -19.29
CA GLU A 90 7.84 7.94 -19.38
C GLU A 90 6.39 7.58 -19.73
N THR A 91 6.21 6.51 -20.49
CA THR A 91 4.89 5.99 -20.87
C THR A 91 4.72 4.55 -20.38
N LEU A 92 3.77 4.37 -19.47
CA LEU A 92 3.37 3.05 -18.97
C LEU A 92 2.15 2.56 -19.74
N HIS A 93 2.23 1.34 -20.29
CA HIS A 93 1.11 0.68 -20.93
C HIS A 93 0.26 -0.05 -19.90
N LEU A 94 -1.02 0.32 -19.81
CA LEU A 94 -1.97 -0.15 -18.80
C LEU A 94 -3.21 -0.72 -19.50
N ASP A 95 -3.33 -2.02 -19.54
CA ASP A 95 -4.46 -2.69 -20.19
C ASP A 95 -5.80 -2.26 -19.58
N LYS A 96 -6.82 -2.07 -20.42
CA LYS A 96 -8.20 -1.72 -20.04
C LYS A 96 -8.38 -0.36 -19.36
N VAL A 97 -7.35 0.45 -19.26
CA VAL A 97 -7.42 1.78 -18.65
C VAL A 97 -8.05 2.79 -19.61
N GLN A 98 -8.88 3.68 -19.07
CA GLN A 98 -9.60 4.72 -19.78
C GLN A 98 -9.21 6.11 -19.25
N SER A 99 -9.48 7.16 -19.99
CA SER A 99 -9.08 8.55 -19.66
C SER A 99 -9.68 9.10 -18.36
N GLY A 100 -10.66 8.43 -17.75
CA GLY A 100 -11.26 8.80 -16.46
C GLY A 100 -10.69 8.06 -15.25
N ASP A 101 -9.86 7.05 -15.50
CA ASP A 101 -9.31 6.24 -14.42
C ASP A 101 -8.24 6.99 -13.63
N LYS A 102 -8.16 6.70 -12.34
CA LYS A 102 -7.14 7.25 -11.45
C LYS A 102 -6.00 6.26 -11.32
N VAL A 103 -4.80 6.72 -11.66
CA VAL A 103 -3.56 5.93 -11.50
C VAL A 103 -2.95 6.26 -10.14
N CYS A 104 -2.68 5.23 -9.35
CA CYS A 104 -1.78 5.30 -8.20
C CYS A 104 -0.37 5.01 -8.71
N LEU A 105 0.49 6.03 -8.71
CA LEU A 105 1.87 5.92 -9.16
C LEU A 105 2.79 5.84 -7.95
N LYS A 106 3.61 4.80 -7.90
CA LYS A 106 4.71 4.65 -6.94
C LYS A 106 6.02 4.64 -7.73
N TRP A 107 7.07 5.13 -7.13
CA TRP A 107 8.39 5.14 -7.74
C TRP A 107 9.49 4.91 -6.72
N GLU A 108 10.59 4.40 -7.20
CA GLU A 108 11.78 4.14 -6.40
C GLU A 108 13.03 4.44 -7.22
N ILE A 109 14.03 5.07 -6.58
CA ILE A 109 15.37 5.20 -7.17
C ILE A 109 16.16 3.96 -6.75
N GLU A 110 16.35 3.04 -7.67
CA GLU A 110 17.08 1.79 -7.44
C GLU A 110 18.59 2.00 -7.30
N ASP A 111 19.13 2.88 -8.14
CA ASP A 111 20.53 3.28 -8.10
C ASP A 111 20.68 4.75 -8.44
N LEU A 112 21.60 5.41 -7.77
CA LEU A 112 22.06 6.75 -8.11
C LEU A 112 23.57 6.79 -7.96
N THR A 113 24.29 6.89 -9.07
CA THR A 113 25.73 6.99 -9.10
C THR A 113 26.13 8.30 -9.76
N ILE A 114 26.97 9.10 -9.09
CA ILE A 114 27.44 10.38 -9.61
C ILE A 114 28.95 10.38 -9.58
N HIS A 115 29.54 10.47 -10.77
CA HIS A 115 30.98 10.51 -10.96
C HIS A 115 31.45 11.89 -11.37
N LEU A 116 32.57 12.33 -10.78
CA LEU A 116 33.23 13.55 -11.17
C LEU A 116 34.08 13.26 -12.41
N ILE A 117 33.75 13.89 -13.56
CA ILE A 117 34.56 13.84 -14.78
C ILE A 117 35.74 14.83 -14.65
N ASN A 118 35.43 16.05 -14.19
CA ASN A 118 36.38 17.09 -13.80
C ASN A 118 35.67 18.05 -12.82
N SER A 119 36.36 19.04 -12.26
CA SER A 119 35.85 19.97 -11.25
C SER A 119 34.56 20.72 -11.67
N ARG A 120 34.24 20.78 -12.96
CA ARG A 120 33.07 21.48 -13.53
C ARG A 120 32.09 20.57 -14.24
N LYS A 121 32.34 19.26 -14.28
CA LYS A 121 31.49 18.31 -15.03
C LYS A 121 31.29 17.01 -14.29
N LEU A 122 30.05 16.61 -14.17
CA LEU A 122 29.61 15.38 -13.54
C LEU A 122 29.01 14.44 -14.60
N ASN A 123 29.11 13.14 -14.37
CA ASN A 123 28.26 12.14 -15.02
C ASN A 123 27.28 11.60 -13.98
N VAL A 124 25.98 11.71 -14.26
CA VAL A 124 24.89 11.27 -13.39
C VAL A 124 24.25 10.04 -14.00
N LYS A 125 24.35 8.91 -13.30
CA LYS A 125 23.67 7.66 -13.64
C LYS A 125 22.62 7.36 -12.59
N ALA A 126 21.41 7.07 -13.04
CA ALA A 126 20.36 6.65 -12.15
C ALA A 126 19.44 5.62 -12.80
N ILE A 127 18.88 4.75 -11.99
CA ILE A 127 17.82 3.82 -12.37
C ILE A 127 16.62 4.18 -11.52
N VAL A 128 15.52 4.54 -12.18
CA VAL A 128 14.25 4.85 -11.52
C VAL A 128 13.20 3.86 -11.99
N GLU A 129 12.60 3.18 -11.03
CA GLU A 129 11.48 2.27 -11.26
C GLU A 129 10.16 2.97 -11.01
N PHE A 130 9.19 2.74 -11.89
CA PHE A 130 7.81 3.21 -11.75
C PHE A 130 6.87 2.02 -11.71
N LEU A 131 5.98 2.01 -10.71
CA LEU A 131 4.86 1.10 -10.58
C LEU A 131 3.56 1.90 -10.65
N ALA A 132 2.78 1.66 -11.70
CA ALA A 132 1.45 2.25 -11.87
C ALA A 132 0.38 1.20 -11.60
N VAL A 133 -0.51 1.46 -10.66
CA VAL A 133 -1.64 0.62 -10.31
C VAL A 133 -2.93 1.40 -10.55
N VAL A 134 -3.88 0.78 -11.22
CA VAL A 134 -5.24 1.31 -11.40
C VAL A 134 -6.20 0.41 -10.66
N ASP A 135 -6.82 0.97 -9.64
CA ASP A 135 -7.89 0.31 -8.90
C ASP A 135 -9.24 0.85 -9.36
N GLU A 136 -10.25 -0.02 -9.40
CA GLU A 136 -11.62 0.29 -9.77
C GLU A 136 -12.55 -0.02 -8.59
N GLU A 137 -13.39 0.96 -8.24
CA GLU A 137 -14.51 0.73 -7.33
C GLU A 137 -15.63 0.00 -8.07
N LYS A 138 -15.85 -1.24 -7.73
CA LYS A 138 -16.85 -2.10 -8.36
C LYS A 138 -18.04 -2.33 -7.44
N GLN A 139 -19.23 -2.13 -7.98
CA GLN A 139 -20.47 -2.46 -7.30
C GLN A 139 -20.92 -3.87 -7.72
N ILE A 140 -20.96 -4.80 -6.75
CA ILE A 140 -21.39 -6.18 -6.95
C ILE A 140 -22.76 -6.38 -6.31
N SER A 141 -23.75 -6.82 -7.09
CA SER A 141 -25.11 -7.08 -6.59
C SER A 141 -25.25 -8.56 -6.22
N ILE A 142 -25.41 -8.84 -4.93
CA ILE A 142 -25.61 -10.19 -4.40
C ILE A 142 -27.10 -10.48 -4.17
N PRO A 143 -27.61 -11.68 -4.51
CA PRO A 143 -28.99 -12.08 -4.32
C PRO A 143 -29.21 -12.50 -2.84
N VAL A 144 -30.02 -11.77 -2.09
CA VAL A 144 -30.23 -12.02 -0.65
C VAL A 144 -31.58 -12.65 -0.33
N GLU A 145 -32.62 -12.30 -1.07
CA GLU A 145 -33.98 -12.75 -0.79
C GLU A 145 -34.79 -12.84 -2.07
N LEU A 146 -35.71 -13.81 -2.12
CA LEU A 146 -36.70 -13.90 -3.17
C LEU A 146 -38.09 -13.76 -2.56
N LYS A 147 -38.88 -12.84 -3.10
CA LYS A 147 -40.29 -12.63 -2.73
C LYS A 147 -41.20 -13.13 -3.83
N GLY A 148 -42.23 -13.86 -3.46
CA GLY A 148 -43.27 -14.36 -4.35
C GLY A 148 -44.43 -14.93 -3.59
N GLU A 149 -45.55 -15.09 -4.27
CA GLU A 149 -46.78 -15.65 -3.68
C GLU A 149 -46.73 -17.20 -3.64
N GLU A 150 -45.81 -17.83 -4.33
CA GLU A 150 -45.64 -19.27 -4.43
C GLU A 150 -44.75 -19.82 -3.32
N GLU A 151 -44.90 -21.12 -3.01
CA GLU A 151 -44.00 -21.85 -2.13
C GLU A 151 -42.63 -22.02 -2.82
N ILE A 152 -41.63 -21.25 -2.31
CA ILE A 152 -40.29 -21.19 -2.89
C ILE A 152 -39.31 -21.92 -1.99
N SER A 153 -38.63 -22.91 -2.57
CA SER A 153 -37.46 -23.51 -1.94
C SER A 153 -36.20 -22.75 -2.39
N ALA A 154 -35.38 -22.35 -1.44
CA ALA A 154 -34.17 -21.57 -1.69
C ALA A 154 -32.95 -22.25 -1.04
N LYS A 155 -31.91 -22.52 -1.85
CA LYS A 155 -30.61 -22.96 -1.37
C LYS A 155 -29.78 -21.75 -1.05
N LYS A 156 -29.34 -21.62 0.21
CA LYS A 156 -28.63 -20.45 0.73
C LYS A 156 -27.23 -20.81 1.16
N LYS A 157 -26.32 -19.84 1.10
CA LYS A 157 -24.95 -19.92 1.60
C LYS A 157 -24.63 -18.64 2.37
N THR A 158 -24.09 -18.79 3.55
CA THR A 158 -23.55 -17.64 4.31
C THR A 158 -22.10 -17.41 3.90
N ILE A 159 -21.77 -16.18 3.54
CA ILE A 159 -20.44 -15.74 3.15
C ILE A 159 -20.00 -14.58 4.03
N ARG A 160 -18.69 -14.48 4.26
CA ARG A 160 -18.07 -13.28 4.82
C ARG A 160 -17.38 -12.55 3.67
N VAL A 161 -17.60 -11.26 3.56
CA VAL A 161 -17.07 -10.43 2.48
C VAL A 161 -16.43 -9.17 3.04
N LEU A 162 -15.33 -8.76 2.44
CA LEU A 162 -14.68 -7.50 2.74
C LEU A 162 -15.22 -6.43 1.77
N THR A 163 -15.87 -5.41 2.31
CA THR A 163 -16.46 -4.32 1.52
C THR A 163 -15.72 -3.02 1.75
N LEU A 164 -15.65 -2.18 0.73
CA LEU A 164 -15.14 -0.82 0.81
C LEU A 164 -16.24 0.09 1.35
N ALA A 165 -16.10 0.57 2.57
CA ALA A 165 -17.07 1.45 3.20
C ALA A 165 -16.83 2.92 2.86
N VAL A 166 -15.57 3.35 2.81
CA VAL A 166 -15.17 4.72 2.48
C VAL A 166 -13.90 4.70 1.63
N HIS A 167 -13.91 5.50 0.55
CA HIS A 167 -12.72 5.83 -0.22
C HIS A 167 -12.66 7.32 -0.47
N LYS A 168 -11.58 7.95 -0.04
CA LYS A 168 -11.34 9.37 -0.30
C LYS A 168 -9.85 9.70 -0.27
N LYS A 169 -9.47 10.72 -1.02
CA LYS A 169 -8.17 11.37 -0.89
C LYS A 169 -8.30 12.63 -0.05
N ASP A 170 -7.30 12.86 0.80
CA ASP A 170 -7.21 14.04 1.65
C ASP A 170 -5.75 14.49 1.80
N THR A 171 -5.52 15.67 2.34
CA THR A 171 -4.17 16.19 2.58
C THR A 171 -3.97 16.58 4.03
N LEU A 172 -2.82 16.21 4.58
CA LEU A 172 -2.36 16.65 5.89
C LEU A 172 -1.15 17.56 5.72
N ARG A 173 -1.30 18.82 6.09
CA ARG A 173 -0.19 19.79 6.08
C ARG A 173 0.30 20.04 7.47
N LYS A 174 1.63 19.99 7.65
CA LYS A 174 2.30 20.30 8.90
C LYS A 174 3.32 21.40 8.69
N LYS A 175 3.16 22.49 9.46
CA LYS A 175 4.12 23.59 9.53
C LYS A 175 4.67 23.67 10.94
N GLU A 176 5.99 23.72 11.06
CA GLU A 176 6.68 23.88 12.32
C GLU A 176 7.85 24.85 12.19
N GLU A 177 8.13 25.59 13.25
CA GLU A 177 9.27 26.47 13.36
C GLU A 177 10.29 25.86 14.33
N ILE A 178 11.52 25.75 13.88
CA ILE A 178 12.64 25.25 14.66
C ILE A 178 13.59 26.41 14.89
N THR A 179 13.66 26.92 16.11
CA THR A 179 14.60 27.97 16.49
C THR A 179 15.91 27.34 16.93
N ILE A 180 17.04 27.79 16.38
CA ILE A 180 18.36 27.34 16.82
C ILE A 180 18.65 27.85 18.25
N ALA A 181 19.41 27.02 18.99
CA ALA A 181 19.77 27.38 20.37
C ALA A 181 20.53 28.71 20.43
N SER A 182 20.33 29.49 21.50
CA SER A 182 20.93 30.84 21.67
C SER A 182 22.45 30.87 21.61
N ASN A 183 23.11 29.75 21.90
CA ASN A 183 24.57 29.60 21.82
C ASN A 183 25.10 29.24 20.43
N LYS A 184 24.21 29.04 19.43
CA LYS A 184 24.59 28.81 18.04
C LYS A 184 24.60 30.13 17.27
N PRO A 185 25.52 30.30 16.31
CA PRO A 185 25.56 31.48 15.45
C PRO A 185 24.38 31.50 14.47
N ASN A 186 24.10 32.66 13.88
CA ASN A 186 23.02 32.85 12.92
C ASN A 186 23.21 32.01 11.66
N ILE A 187 22.09 31.70 11.00
CA ILE A 187 22.05 30.89 9.82
C ILE A 187 22.34 31.77 8.58
N HIS A 188 23.34 31.38 7.79
CA HIS A 188 23.63 32.08 6.54
C HIS A 188 23.09 31.34 5.34
N GLN A 189 23.30 30.02 5.22
CA GLN A 189 22.90 29.21 4.09
C GLN A 189 22.68 27.75 4.47
N ILE A 190 21.61 27.14 3.97
CA ILE A 190 21.38 25.69 4.06
C ILE A 190 22.23 24.98 3.01
N LEU A 191 23.05 24.03 3.44
CA LEU A 191 23.84 23.18 2.56
C LEU A 191 23.14 21.85 2.28
N TRP A 192 22.55 21.26 3.32
CA TRP A 192 21.88 19.97 3.23
C TRP A 192 20.68 19.92 4.15
N LYS A 193 19.62 19.29 3.68
CA LYS A 193 18.41 19.04 4.48
C LYS A 193 17.95 17.62 4.28
N ASP A 194 17.42 17.02 5.33
CA ASP A 194 16.64 15.79 5.28
C ASP A 194 15.40 15.92 6.16
N ILE A 195 14.25 15.57 5.59
CA ILE A 195 12.96 15.65 6.26
C ILE A 195 12.27 14.31 6.08
N GLN A 196 12.01 13.59 7.17
CA GLN A 196 11.40 12.28 7.15
C GLN A 196 10.16 12.24 8.06
N VAL A 197 9.11 11.60 7.58
CA VAL A 197 7.97 11.21 8.41
C VAL A 197 8.21 9.79 8.89
N ARG A 198 8.18 9.57 10.19
CA ARG A 198 8.43 8.28 10.82
C ARG A 198 7.28 7.89 11.73
N GLY A 199 7.09 6.57 11.92
CA GLY A 199 6.13 6.04 12.87
C GLY A 199 4.70 6.53 12.63
N LEU A 200 4.31 6.71 11.36
CA LEU A 200 2.98 7.19 11.02
C LEU A 200 1.93 6.14 11.36
N GLU A 201 1.06 6.48 12.30
CA GLU A 201 -0.05 5.65 12.75
C GLU A 201 -1.37 6.32 12.41
N MET A 202 -2.25 5.60 11.73
CA MET A 202 -3.57 6.09 11.38
C MET A 202 -4.66 5.20 11.96
N ARG A 203 -5.67 5.82 12.56
CA ARG A 203 -6.78 5.12 13.22
C ARG A 203 -8.12 5.69 12.78
N ALA A 204 -9.03 4.78 12.41
CA ALA A 204 -10.42 5.10 12.18
C ALA A 204 -11.11 5.42 13.54
N GLN A 205 -11.88 6.49 13.57
CA GLN A 205 -12.72 6.90 14.70
C GLN A 205 -14.08 7.35 14.17
N GLU A 206 -15.03 7.59 15.09
CA GLU A 206 -16.35 8.04 14.69
C GLU A 206 -16.30 9.37 13.95
N GLY A 207 -16.68 9.36 12.66
CA GLY A 207 -16.71 10.52 11.77
C GLY A 207 -15.37 11.11 11.36
N LYS A 208 -14.23 10.49 11.71
CA LYS A 208 -12.88 10.98 11.39
C LYS A 208 -11.82 9.88 11.33
N VAL A 209 -10.71 10.21 10.69
CA VAL A 209 -9.45 9.46 10.78
C VAL A 209 -8.44 10.32 11.53
N THR A 210 -7.78 9.74 12.53
CA THR A 210 -6.69 10.40 13.25
C THR A 210 -5.35 9.91 12.74
N ALA A 211 -4.43 10.83 12.45
CA ALA A 211 -3.06 10.56 12.08
C ALA A 211 -2.13 11.01 13.21
N ARG A 212 -1.13 10.21 13.57
CA ARG A 212 -0.06 10.55 14.51
C ARG A 212 1.26 10.07 13.94
N GLY A 213 2.31 10.83 14.14
CA GLY A 213 3.64 10.48 13.66
C GLY A 213 4.69 11.40 14.20
N GLU A 214 5.92 11.19 13.74
CA GLU A 214 7.07 12.00 14.03
C GLU A 214 7.62 12.60 12.75
N LEU A 215 8.00 13.87 12.81
CA LEU A 215 8.72 14.58 11.78
C LEU A 215 10.18 14.73 12.23
N SER A 216 11.08 14.00 11.59
CA SER A 216 12.51 14.09 11.81
C SER A 216 13.10 15.06 10.80
N VAL A 217 13.77 16.09 11.28
CA VAL A 217 14.37 17.16 10.48
C VAL A 217 15.84 17.24 10.78
N PHE A 218 16.67 17.09 9.76
CA PHE A 218 18.10 17.36 9.81
C PHE A 218 18.44 18.51 8.89
N VAL A 219 19.32 19.39 9.36
CA VAL A 219 19.84 20.52 8.58
C VAL A 219 21.32 20.68 8.84
N LEU A 220 22.12 20.69 7.76
CA LEU A 220 23.49 21.15 7.75
C LEU A 220 23.50 22.54 7.11
N TYR A 221 24.07 23.54 7.78
CA TYR A 221 24.07 24.92 7.34
C TYR A 221 25.40 25.62 7.56
N VAL A 222 25.64 26.66 6.77
CA VAL A 222 26.72 27.63 7.02
C VAL A 222 26.18 28.70 7.94
N SER A 223 26.94 29.04 8.96
CA SER A 223 26.66 30.13 9.88
C SER A 223 27.48 31.37 9.53
N ASP A 224 27.20 32.49 10.19
CA ASP A 224 27.95 33.73 10.09
C ASP A 224 29.20 33.78 10.99
N ASP A 225 29.50 32.71 11.74
CA ASP A 225 30.73 32.55 12.50
C ASP A 225 31.87 32.03 11.61
N GLU A 226 32.83 32.90 11.27
CA GLU A 226 33.97 32.54 10.44
C GLU A 226 34.90 31.48 11.07
N ALA A 227 34.92 31.36 12.41
CA ALA A 227 35.75 30.36 13.10
C ALA A 227 35.15 28.94 13.04
N ASN A 228 33.82 28.84 13.06
CA ASN A 228 33.08 27.59 13.02
C ASN A 228 31.90 27.70 12.05
N PRO A 229 32.16 27.81 10.74
CA PRO A 229 31.11 28.13 9.77
C PRO A 229 30.11 27.02 9.59
N LEU A 230 30.50 25.73 9.80
CA LEU A 230 29.65 24.59 9.59
C LEU A 230 28.94 24.18 10.86
N GLN A 231 27.61 24.20 10.81
CA GLN A 231 26.74 23.84 11.91
C GLN A 231 25.67 22.86 11.42
N TRP A 232 25.19 22.01 12.32
CA TRP A 232 24.06 21.14 12.03
C TRP A 232 23.07 21.08 13.20
N LEU A 233 21.85 20.73 12.86
CA LEU A 233 20.75 20.51 13.78
C LEU A 233 20.02 19.25 13.37
N GLU A 234 19.72 18.39 14.34
CA GLU A 234 18.76 17.30 14.16
C GLU A 234 17.68 17.43 15.22
N GLN A 235 16.43 17.43 14.79
CA GLN A 235 15.28 17.56 15.69
C GLN A 235 14.14 16.68 15.24
N THR A 236 13.57 15.94 16.19
CA THR A 236 12.36 15.16 15.99
C THR A 236 11.19 15.81 16.70
N MET A 237 10.09 15.98 15.99
CA MET A 237 8.87 16.61 16.48
C MET A 237 7.70 15.66 16.28
N THR A 238 6.89 15.45 17.32
CA THR A 238 5.65 14.70 17.18
C THR A 238 4.57 15.56 16.55
N PHE A 239 3.74 14.97 15.70
CA PHE A 239 2.57 15.65 15.17
C PHE A 239 1.32 14.78 15.25
N SER A 240 0.18 15.42 15.25
CA SER A 240 -1.10 14.80 15.12
C SER A 240 -1.99 15.60 14.18
N GLY A 241 -2.90 14.90 13.49
CA GLY A 241 -3.88 15.50 12.61
C GLY A 241 -5.20 14.74 12.68
N GLU A 242 -6.28 15.44 12.39
CA GLU A 242 -7.62 14.86 12.28
C GLU A 242 -8.17 15.17 10.88
N LEU A 243 -8.68 14.13 10.22
CA LEU A 243 -9.25 14.21 8.89
C LEU A 243 -10.72 13.86 8.99
N SER A 244 -11.61 14.76 8.61
CA SER A 244 -13.04 14.50 8.60
C SER A 244 -13.37 13.35 7.66
N CYS A 245 -14.06 12.34 8.11
CA CYS A 245 -14.38 11.14 7.33
C CYS A 245 -15.82 10.70 7.63
N THR A 246 -16.78 11.24 6.85
CA THR A 246 -18.19 10.91 7.01
C THR A 246 -18.43 9.42 6.79
N GLY A 247 -19.17 8.79 7.72
CA GLY A 247 -19.45 7.35 7.68
C GLY A 247 -18.35 6.46 8.25
N CYS A 248 -17.24 7.03 8.72
CA CYS A 248 -16.19 6.29 9.40
C CYS A 248 -16.64 5.86 10.80
N THR A 249 -16.36 4.62 11.18
CA THR A 249 -16.59 4.06 12.50
C THR A 249 -15.32 3.38 13.03
N MET A 250 -15.26 3.10 14.35
CA MET A 250 -14.06 2.55 14.98
C MET A 250 -13.76 1.09 14.63
N ASP A 251 -14.74 0.36 14.15
CA ASP A 251 -14.64 -1.05 13.74
C ASP A 251 -14.15 -1.22 12.30
N MET A 252 -14.09 -0.14 11.52
CA MET A 252 -13.56 -0.17 10.16
C MET A 252 -12.07 -0.43 10.14
N ILE A 253 -11.63 -1.09 9.07
CA ILE A 253 -10.25 -1.48 8.82
C ILE A 253 -9.60 -0.43 7.93
N PRO A 254 -8.73 0.46 8.46
CA PRO A 254 -8.04 1.43 7.64
C PRO A 254 -6.89 0.78 6.85
N TYR A 255 -6.85 1.09 5.57
CA TYR A 255 -5.69 0.99 4.70
C TYR A 255 -5.46 2.35 4.07
N ILE A 256 -4.37 3.01 4.42
CA ILE A 256 -4.13 4.40 4.04
C ILE A 256 -2.74 4.51 3.45
N ASP A 257 -2.68 4.72 2.14
CA ASP A 257 -1.43 5.05 1.45
C ASP A 257 -1.08 6.52 1.67
N THR A 258 0.20 6.78 1.96
CA THR A 258 0.71 8.13 2.23
C THR A 258 1.81 8.47 1.25
N THR A 259 1.69 9.63 0.60
CA THR A 259 2.71 10.17 -0.30
C THR A 259 3.09 11.57 0.16
N MET A 260 4.38 11.84 0.30
CA MET A 260 4.88 13.20 0.58
C MET A 260 4.86 14.00 -0.73
N LEU A 261 3.90 14.93 -0.85
CA LEU A 261 3.78 15.80 -2.02
C LEU A 261 4.80 16.94 -2.01
N GLN A 262 5.08 17.47 -0.83
CA GLN A 262 5.97 18.60 -0.66
C GLN A 262 6.71 18.53 0.66
N SER A 263 8.01 18.84 0.63
CA SER A 263 8.81 19.10 1.81
C SER A 263 9.69 20.32 1.57
N SER A 264 9.49 21.38 2.34
CA SER A 264 10.32 22.58 2.24
C SER A 264 10.91 22.98 3.60
N LEU A 265 12.06 23.59 3.53
CA LEU A 265 12.78 24.17 4.66
C LEU A 265 13.26 25.57 4.25
N GLU A 266 12.81 26.57 4.96
CA GLU A 266 13.14 27.96 4.69
C GLU A 266 13.76 28.62 5.92
N ILE A 267 14.70 29.54 5.70
CA ILE A 267 15.28 30.35 6.77
C ILE A 267 14.35 31.56 7.02
N LYS A 268 14.08 31.84 8.28
CA LYS A 268 13.30 33.01 8.70
C LYS A 268 13.99 33.78 9.83
N PRO A 269 13.78 35.10 9.89
CA PRO A 269 14.20 35.87 11.02
C PRO A 269 13.35 35.52 12.24
N ASP A 270 13.97 35.60 13.42
CA ASP A 270 13.31 35.54 14.71
C ASP A 270 12.66 36.90 15.08
N ALA A 271 12.22 37.05 16.35
CA ALA A 271 11.58 38.28 16.84
C ALA A 271 12.53 39.49 16.85
N ASP A 272 13.84 39.27 16.92
CA ASP A 272 14.87 40.31 16.93
C ASP A 272 15.37 40.65 15.51
N GLY A 273 14.86 39.94 14.49
CA GLY A 273 15.20 40.12 13.09
C GLY A 273 16.44 39.35 12.63
N GLU A 274 16.94 38.43 13.45
CA GLU A 274 18.11 37.61 13.15
C GLU A 274 17.68 36.29 12.47
N GLU A 275 18.45 35.82 11.49
CA GLU A 275 18.21 34.57 10.73
C GLU A 275 18.49 33.34 11.64
N ARG A 276 17.51 32.98 12.48
CA ARG A 276 17.64 31.95 13.51
C ARG A 276 16.57 30.90 13.54
N VAL A 277 15.63 30.95 12.59
CA VAL A 277 14.48 30.04 12.54
C VAL A 277 14.47 29.26 11.24
N PHE A 278 14.29 27.94 11.31
CA PHE A 278 13.93 27.11 10.18
C PHE A 278 12.42 26.90 10.17
N LEU A 279 11.76 27.30 9.11
CA LEU A 279 10.36 26.95 8.85
C LEU A 279 10.32 25.65 8.04
N VAL A 280 9.76 24.62 8.64
CA VAL A 280 9.49 23.33 8.02
C VAL A 280 8.05 23.32 7.55
N ASP A 281 7.80 22.96 6.28
CA ASP A 281 6.46 22.82 5.72
C ASP A 281 6.38 21.50 4.95
N VAL A 282 5.55 20.58 5.43
CA VAL A 282 5.35 19.24 4.86
C VAL A 282 3.89 19.06 4.51
N VAL A 283 3.64 18.55 3.31
CA VAL A 283 2.30 18.19 2.81
C VAL A 283 2.29 16.71 2.46
N LEU A 284 1.43 15.96 3.13
CA LEU A 284 1.17 14.55 2.88
C LEU A 284 -0.17 14.39 2.16
N GLU A 285 -0.19 13.69 1.04
CA GLU A 285 -1.42 13.16 0.44
C GLU A 285 -1.73 11.81 1.09
N LEU A 286 -2.99 11.60 1.40
CA LEU A 286 -3.51 10.40 2.04
C LEU A 286 -4.60 9.80 1.15
N ASP A 287 -4.38 8.60 0.64
CA ASP A 287 -5.41 7.78 -0.02
C ASP A 287 -6.04 6.87 1.04
N ILE A 288 -7.21 7.29 1.54
CA ILE A 288 -7.90 6.68 2.67
C ILE A 288 -8.92 5.68 2.15
N ARG A 289 -8.68 4.40 2.42
CA ARG A 289 -9.59 3.28 2.16
C ARG A 289 -9.98 2.65 3.48
N LEU A 290 -11.26 2.66 3.80
CA LEU A 290 -11.79 2.03 5.00
C LEU A 290 -12.64 0.84 4.58
N TYR A 291 -12.24 -0.33 5.03
CA TYR A 291 -12.94 -1.59 4.75
C TYR A 291 -13.79 -2.01 5.94
N GLN A 292 -14.83 -2.76 5.65
CA GLN A 292 -15.71 -3.39 6.64
C GLN A 292 -15.91 -4.86 6.28
N GLU A 293 -15.87 -5.74 7.28
CA GLU A 293 -16.22 -7.15 7.11
C GLU A 293 -17.72 -7.32 7.33
N GLU A 294 -18.40 -7.87 6.32
CA GLU A 294 -19.83 -8.13 6.36
C GLU A 294 -20.11 -9.63 6.24
N THR A 295 -21.13 -10.09 6.97
CA THR A 295 -21.64 -11.46 6.86
C THR A 295 -22.98 -11.43 6.16
N GLU A 296 -23.03 -12.06 4.96
CA GLU A 296 -24.21 -12.05 4.12
C GLU A 296 -24.68 -13.47 3.79
N THR A 297 -25.98 -13.62 3.65
CA THR A 297 -26.58 -14.88 3.21
C THR A 297 -27.09 -14.72 1.78
N ILE A 298 -26.45 -15.41 0.86
CA ILE A 298 -26.77 -15.35 -0.58
C ILE A 298 -27.59 -16.55 -1.04
N LEU A 299 -28.38 -16.33 -2.09
CA LEU A 299 -29.13 -17.37 -2.77
C LEU A 299 -28.24 -18.05 -3.81
N LEU A 300 -28.01 -19.35 -3.65
CA LEU A 300 -27.25 -20.16 -4.62
C LEU A 300 -28.12 -20.79 -5.69
N ASP A 301 -29.31 -21.25 -5.31
CA ASP A 301 -30.28 -21.87 -6.21
C ASP A 301 -31.69 -21.75 -5.64
N ILE A 302 -32.66 -21.85 -6.53
CA ILE A 302 -34.08 -21.78 -6.20
C ILE A 302 -34.89 -22.71 -7.06
N TYR A 303 -35.99 -23.23 -6.53
CA TYR A 303 -37.03 -23.84 -7.29
C TYR A 303 -38.39 -23.70 -6.59
N THR A 304 -39.43 -23.90 -7.35
CA THR A 304 -40.81 -24.02 -6.87
C THR A 304 -41.47 -25.22 -7.55
N PRO A 305 -42.39 -25.94 -6.86
CA PRO A 305 -43.11 -27.07 -7.46
C PRO A 305 -44.05 -26.69 -8.62
N LYS A 306 -44.44 -25.42 -8.73
CA LYS A 306 -45.44 -24.95 -9.68
C LYS A 306 -44.89 -24.30 -10.94
N LEU A 307 -43.68 -23.72 -10.87
CA LEU A 307 -43.08 -23.01 -11.99
C LEU A 307 -41.62 -23.50 -12.20
N GLU A 308 -41.19 -23.53 -13.42
CA GLU A 308 -39.79 -23.75 -13.74
C GLU A 308 -39.03 -22.44 -13.57
N CYS A 309 -38.04 -22.43 -12.66
CA CYS A 309 -37.20 -21.29 -12.38
C CYS A 309 -35.88 -21.44 -13.15
N ILE A 310 -35.57 -20.46 -13.99
CA ILE A 310 -34.32 -20.40 -14.76
C ILE A 310 -33.50 -19.22 -14.25
N PRO A 311 -32.51 -19.46 -13.37
CA PRO A 311 -31.63 -18.40 -12.88
C PRO A 311 -30.59 -18.03 -13.93
N ARG A 312 -30.51 -16.75 -14.27
CA ARG A 312 -29.39 -16.17 -14.99
C ARG A 312 -28.29 -15.83 -13.99
N ARG A 313 -27.13 -16.41 -14.18
CA ARG A 313 -25.98 -16.23 -13.27
C ARG A 313 -24.89 -15.41 -13.92
N GLU A 314 -24.10 -14.73 -13.07
CA GLU A 314 -22.90 -14.02 -13.44
C GLU A 314 -21.81 -14.31 -12.41
N THR A 315 -20.65 -14.73 -12.88
CA THR A 315 -19.50 -15.00 -12.03
C THR A 315 -18.90 -13.69 -11.57
N GLN A 316 -18.78 -13.51 -10.26
CA GLN A 316 -18.19 -12.34 -9.63
C GLN A 316 -17.06 -12.74 -8.70
N MET A 317 -15.98 -11.95 -8.70
CA MET A 317 -14.89 -12.10 -7.76
C MET A 317 -15.26 -11.44 -6.44
N LEU A 318 -15.22 -12.19 -5.35
CA LEU A 318 -15.47 -11.72 -3.99
C LEU A 318 -14.18 -11.81 -3.16
N GLU A 319 -14.09 -10.99 -2.13
CA GLU A 319 -12.95 -10.93 -1.23
C GLU A 319 -13.41 -11.12 0.22
N GLN A 320 -12.61 -11.86 0.98
CA GLN A 320 -12.78 -12.04 2.41
C GLN A 320 -11.50 -11.67 3.13
N LEU A 321 -11.62 -10.97 4.24
CA LEU A 321 -10.50 -10.73 5.13
C LEU A 321 -10.02 -12.06 5.73
N VAL A 322 -8.74 -12.33 5.61
CA VAL A 322 -8.08 -13.46 6.27
C VAL A 322 -7.45 -12.98 7.57
N VAL A 323 -6.61 -11.96 7.46
CA VAL A 323 -5.96 -11.36 8.62
C VAL A 323 -5.61 -9.90 8.35
N ARG A 324 -5.71 -9.09 9.39
CA ARG A 324 -5.05 -7.79 9.50
C ARG A 324 -4.02 -7.89 10.59
N ASN A 325 -2.77 -7.71 10.24
CA ASN A 325 -1.67 -7.81 11.20
C ASN A 325 -0.68 -6.67 11.02
N ALA A 326 -0.25 -6.09 12.14
CA ALA A 326 0.80 -5.09 12.22
C ALA A 326 1.98 -5.71 12.96
N ALA A 327 3.02 -6.09 12.22
CA ALA A 327 4.23 -6.69 12.78
C ALA A 327 5.35 -5.66 12.88
N LYS A 328 6.09 -5.70 14.00
CA LYS A 328 7.31 -4.91 14.16
C LYS A 328 8.52 -5.79 13.91
N CYS A 329 9.27 -5.46 12.88
CA CYS A 329 10.55 -6.09 12.58
C CYS A 329 11.69 -5.26 13.19
N ARG A 330 12.55 -5.90 13.98
CA ARG A 330 13.74 -5.26 14.57
C ARG A 330 14.97 -5.90 14.00
N VAL A 331 15.82 -5.07 13.39
CA VAL A 331 17.11 -5.49 12.87
C VAL A 331 18.21 -4.60 13.41
N SER A 332 19.40 -5.16 13.55
CA SER A 332 20.58 -4.40 13.94
C SER A 332 21.79 -4.93 13.21
N ASP A 333 22.72 -4.03 12.89
CA ASP A 333 23.98 -4.38 12.26
C ASP A 333 25.11 -3.52 12.82
N ARG A 334 26.35 -4.02 12.67
CA ARG A 334 27.57 -3.30 13.05
C ARG A 334 28.37 -3.00 11.80
N ILE A 335 28.68 -1.76 11.63
CA ILE A 335 29.29 -1.24 10.43
C ILE A 335 30.67 -0.68 10.79
N SER A 336 31.69 -1.20 10.11
CA SER A 336 33.05 -0.72 10.25
C SER A 336 33.36 0.33 9.20
N VAL A 337 33.93 1.45 9.61
CA VAL A 337 34.40 2.50 8.72
C VAL A 337 35.81 2.16 8.23
N GLU A 338 36.04 2.29 6.93
CA GLU A 338 37.35 2.04 6.34
C GLU A 338 38.40 3.05 6.87
N GLU A 339 39.62 2.60 7.15
CA GLU A 339 40.72 3.46 7.64
C GLU A 339 40.97 4.66 6.72
N ALA A 340 40.74 4.52 5.41
CA ALA A 340 40.91 5.58 4.41
C ALA A 340 39.91 6.73 4.58
N GLN A 341 38.79 6.53 5.29
CA GLN A 341 37.74 7.51 5.53
C GLN A 341 37.93 8.26 6.87
N GLY A 342 39.02 8.02 7.58
CA GLY A 342 39.35 8.68 8.84
C GLY A 342 38.61 8.12 10.04
N LYS A 343 38.95 8.64 11.23
CA LYS A 343 38.32 8.25 12.50
C LYS A 343 37.09 9.09 12.75
N ILE A 344 35.98 8.44 13.09
CA ILE A 344 34.73 9.11 13.44
C ILE A 344 34.93 9.93 14.71
N LEU A 345 34.59 11.22 14.66
CA LEU A 345 34.44 12.06 15.82
C LEU A 345 33.01 12.06 16.34
N GLN A 346 32.06 12.23 15.43
CA GLN A 346 30.63 12.30 15.76
C GLN A 346 29.78 11.88 14.57
N ILE A 347 28.72 11.14 14.84
CA ILE A 347 27.63 10.90 13.88
C ILE A 347 26.78 12.17 13.82
N CYS A 348 26.65 12.75 12.65
CA CYS A 348 25.87 13.98 12.45
C CYS A 348 24.44 13.70 12.06
N HIS A 349 24.21 12.68 11.20
CA HIS A 349 22.88 12.32 10.71
C HIS A 349 22.82 10.89 10.22
N GLY A 350 21.61 10.33 10.27
CA GLY A 350 21.28 9.05 9.66
C GLY A 350 19.93 9.04 8.97
N GLU A 351 19.99 8.69 7.71
CA GLU A 351 18.84 8.49 6.84
C GLU A 351 18.61 7.01 6.58
N GLY A 352 17.34 6.57 6.59
CA GLY A 352 16.99 5.19 6.28
C GLY A 352 15.78 5.13 5.35
N SER A 353 15.82 4.19 4.40
CA SER A 353 14.69 3.82 3.56
C SER A 353 14.47 2.32 3.57
N VAL A 354 13.23 1.89 3.45
CA VAL A 354 12.84 0.48 3.48
C VAL A 354 12.44 0.07 2.07
N LYS A 355 13.04 -1.03 1.59
CA LYS A 355 12.68 -1.66 0.34
C LYS A 355 12.23 -3.09 0.60
N VAL A 356 11.04 -3.44 0.10
CA VAL A 356 10.53 -4.81 0.13
C VAL A 356 10.90 -5.47 -1.20
N ASP A 357 11.74 -6.51 -1.13
CA ASP A 357 12.18 -7.24 -2.32
C ASP A 357 11.20 -8.33 -2.72
N SER A 358 10.62 -9.02 -1.73
CA SER A 358 9.70 -10.12 -2.01
C SER A 358 8.71 -10.39 -0.87
N VAL A 359 7.55 -10.89 -1.26
CA VAL A 359 6.52 -11.38 -0.33
C VAL A 359 6.14 -12.79 -0.75
N HIS A 360 6.39 -13.75 0.13
CA HIS A 360 6.12 -15.17 -0.12
C HIS A 360 5.00 -15.69 0.78
N GLN A 361 4.06 -16.42 0.18
CA GLN A 361 3.06 -17.13 0.96
C GLN A 361 3.73 -18.25 1.77
N ALA A 362 3.40 -18.34 3.06
CA ALA A 362 3.85 -19.37 3.97
C ALA A 362 2.65 -20.15 4.54
N GLU A 363 2.91 -21.25 5.23
CA GLU A 363 1.86 -22.13 5.78
C GLU A 363 0.90 -21.38 6.73
N HIS A 364 1.44 -20.40 7.49
CA HIS A 364 0.69 -19.62 8.49
C HIS A 364 0.85 -18.10 8.26
N GLY A 365 0.64 -17.61 7.04
CA GLY A 365 0.70 -16.19 6.74
C GLY A 365 1.59 -15.85 5.54
N ILE A 366 2.29 -14.72 5.61
CA ILE A 366 3.23 -14.28 4.58
C ILE A 366 4.60 -14.01 5.20
N ARG A 367 5.66 -14.31 4.44
CA ARG A 367 7.02 -13.90 4.75
C ARG A 367 7.38 -12.70 3.88
N VAL A 368 7.76 -11.63 4.52
CA VAL A 368 8.22 -10.40 3.88
C VAL A 368 9.73 -10.33 4.01
N GLU A 369 10.42 -10.17 2.90
CA GLU A 369 11.87 -10.04 2.83
C GLU A 369 12.23 -8.76 2.10
N GLY A 370 13.29 -8.11 2.53
CA GLY A 370 13.74 -6.87 1.96
C GLY A 370 15.00 -6.34 2.63
N ILE A 371 15.28 -5.09 2.35
CA ILE A 371 16.46 -4.39 2.83
C ILE A 371 16.09 -3.04 3.44
N VAL A 372 16.89 -2.60 4.40
CA VAL A 372 16.92 -1.22 4.84
C VAL A 372 18.20 -0.60 4.33
N GLN A 373 18.08 0.38 3.46
CA GLN A 373 19.21 1.19 3.03
C GLN A 373 19.45 2.27 4.07
N VAL A 374 20.65 2.35 4.62
CA VAL A 374 21.02 3.34 5.64
C VAL A 374 22.19 4.17 5.15
N ARG A 375 22.04 5.47 5.22
CA ARG A 375 23.11 6.44 4.92
C ARG A 375 23.47 7.18 6.19
N ILE A 376 24.76 7.25 6.49
CA ILE A 376 25.29 7.86 7.71
C ILE A 376 26.25 8.99 7.32
N LEU A 377 25.94 10.22 7.77
CA LEU A 377 26.83 11.36 7.69
C LEU A 377 27.56 11.53 9.03
N TYR A 378 28.87 11.56 9.02
CA TYR A 378 29.69 11.71 10.22
C TYR A 378 30.84 12.70 10.02
N SER A 379 31.29 13.30 11.10
CA SER A 379 32.44 14.20 11.12
C SER A 379 33.72 13.46 11.48
N ILE A 380 34.84 13.96 10.98
CA ILE A 380 36.18 13.48 11.29
C ILE A 380 37.09 14.67 11.68
N SER A 381 38.31 14.38 12.16
CA SER A 381 39.30 15.39 12.56
C SER A 381 40.20 15.84 11.40
N ASP A 382 39.62 16.08 10.22
CA ASP A 382 40.33 16.56 9.04
C ASP A 382 39.72 17.90 8.60
N ASP A 383 40.51 18.96 8.64
CA ASP A 383 40.03 20.30 8.28
C ASP A 383 39.80 20.45 6.78
N GLU A 384 40.45 19.63 5.94
CA GLU A 384 40.25 19.64 4.49
C GLU A 384 39.00 18.83 4.06
N MET A 385 38.63 17.80 4.85
CA MET A 385 37.49 16.94 4.59
C MET A 385 36.70 16.67 5.89
N PRO A 386 35.94 17.67 6.39
CA PRO A 386 35.37 17.60 7.73
C PRO A 386 34.24 16.57 7.88
N PHE A 387 33.65 16.11 6.79
CA PHE A 387 32.55 15.15 6.78
C PHE A 387 32.80 14.03 5.78
N TYR A 388 32.33 12.84 6.14
CA TYR A 388 32.19 11.68 5.24
C TYR A 388 30.78 11.13 5.32
N SER A 389 30.32 10.48 4.25
CA SER A 389 29.09 9.71 4.21
C SER A 389 29.39 8.28 3.82
N MET A 390 28.71 7.36 4.50
CA MET A 390 28.72 5.95 4.14
C MET A 390 27.32 5.44 3.90
N GLU A 391 27.19 4.49 2.99
CA GLU A 391 25.95 3.80 2.69
C GLU A 391 26.09 2.32 3.06
N THR A 392 25.05 1.76 3.66
CA THR A 392 25.00 0.34 4.01
C THR A 392 23.60 -0.20 3.80
N VAL A 393 23.52 -1.53 3.66
CA VAL A 393 22.28 -2.26 3.42
C VAL A 393 22.11 -3.30 4.50
N ILE A 394 21.01 -3.25 5.24
CA ILE A 394 20.68 -4.18 6.31
C ILE A 394 19.51 -5.05 5.86
N PRO A 395 19.71 -6.35 5.60
CA PRO A 395 18.62 -7.23 5.19
C PRO A 395 17.66 -7.51 6.35
N PHE A 396 16.37 -7.68 6.03
CA PHE A 396 15.39 -8.15 6.99
C PHE A 396 14.53 -9.27 6.40
N SER A 397 14.03 -10.13 7.28
CA SER A 397 13.02 -11.14 6.96
C SER A 397 12.06 -11.24 8.14
N GLN A 398 10.78 -11.02 7.89
CA GLN A 398 9.73 -11.03 8.91
C GLN A 398 8.56 -11.90 8.47
N MET A 399 8.14 -12.79 9.38
CA MET A 399 6.89 -13.52 9.23
C MET A 399 5.73 -12.66 9.77
N ILE A 400 4.72 -12.45 8.95
CA ILE A 400 3.44 -11.87 9.35
C ILE A 400 2.46 -13.04 9.46
N GLU A 401 2.08 -13.36 10.70
CA GLU A 401 1.21 -14.49 10.98
C GLU A 401 -0.21 -14.24 10.49
N GLY A 402 -0.83 -15.27 9.91
CA GLY A 402 -2.20 -15.30 9.43
C GLY A 402 -2.82 -16.67 9.63
N GLU A 403 -4.14 -16.76 9.52
CA GLU A 403 -4.83 -18.04 9.56
C GLU A 403 -4.42 -18.90 8.36
N GLN A 404 -4.34 -20.22 8.59
CA GLN A 404 -4.09 -21.17 7.50
C GLN A 404 -5.27 -21.18 6.54
N VAL A 405 -5.03 -20.78 5.28
CA VAL A 405 -6.06 -20.77 4.24
C VAL A 405 -5.62 -21.62 3.06
N ASN A 406 -6.51 -22.49 2.62
CA ASN A 406 -6.33 -23.25 1.39
C ASN A 406 -6.70 -22.34 0.21
N GLY A 407 -5.72 -21.75 -0.46
CA GLY A 407 -5.96 -20.89 -1.63
C GLY A 407 -4.86 -19.86 -1.87
N GLN A 408 -5.08 -19.02 -2.86
CA GLN A 408 -4.20 -17.92 -3.20
C GLN A 408 -4.65 -16.68 -2.44
N TYR A 409 -3.70 -16.02 -1.78
CA TYR A 409 -3.94 -14.75 -1.10
C TYR A 409 -3.65 -13.57 -2.02
N GLY A 410 -4.54 -12.56 -1.94
CA GLY A 410 -4.14 -11.20 -2.20
C GLY A 410 -3.56 -10.58 -0.92
N TYR A 411 -2.64 -9.66 -1.05
CA TYR A 411 -2.13 -8.90 0.09
C TYR A 411 -1.97 -7.42 -0.28
N GLN A 412 -2.18 -6.58 0.74
CA GLN A 412 -1.79 -5.18 0.72
C GLN A 412 -0.78 -5.00 1.86
N LEU A 413 0.42 -4.54 1.55
CA LEU A 413 1.52 -4.39 2.49
C LEU A 413 2.03 -2.96 2.50
N GLN A 414 2.18 -2.41 3.70
CA GLN A 414 2.89 -1.16 3.97
C GLN A 414 4.08 -1.46 4.85
N ALA A 415 5.25 -1.01 4.43
CA ALA A 415 6.50 -1.18 5.16
C ALA A 415 7.10 0.20 5.44
N ASP A 416 7.08 0.60 6.71
CA ASP A 416 7.51 1.92 7.13
C ASP A 416 8.67 1.85 8.13
N LEU A 417 9.58 2.81 8.04
CA LEU A 417 10.62 3.01 9.04
C LEU A 417 10.01 3.69 10.28
N GLU A 418 9.88 2.94 11.37
CA GLU A 418 9.39 3.49 12.64
C GLU A 418 10.52 4.17 13.42
N GLN A 419 11.68 3.51 13.52
CA GLN A 419 12.80 4.03 14.26
C GLN A 419 14.12 3.66 13.60
N LEU A 420 15.04 4.62 13.54
CA LEU A 420 16.44 4.45 13.18
C LEU A 420 17.30 5.05 14.29
N SER A 421 18.18 4.25 14.85
CA SER A 421 19.12 4.67 15.90
C SER A 421 20.53 4.23 15.53
N MET A 422 21.47 5.14 15.63
CA MET A 422 22.88 4.88 15.38
C MET A 422 23.69 5.26 16.60
N MET A 423 24.59 4.39 16.97
CA MET A 423 25.46 4.60 18.12
C MET A 423 26.90 4.27 17.72
N MET A 424 27.78 5.21 17.94
CA MET A 424 29.20 5.00 17.80
C MET A 424 29.69 4.07 18.92
N LEU A 425 30.24 2.91 18.57
CA LEU A 425 30.86 1.98 19.53
C LEU A 425 32.29 2.40 19.84
N ASP A 426 33.02 2.77 18.78
CA ASP A 426 34.33 3.40 18.88
C ASP A 426 34.57 4.33 17.67
N SER A 427 35.81 4.79 17.46
CA SER A 427 36.14 5.71 16.36
C SER A 427 36.10 5.08 14.96
N SER A 428 35.81 3.78 14.84
CA SER A 428 35.79 3.02 13.61
C SER A 428 34.56 2.11 13.43
N GLU A 429 33.71 2.01 14.45
CA GLU A 429 32.55 1.09 14.43
C GLU A 429 31.28 1.80 14.88
N ILE A 430 30.21 1.61 14.10
CA ILE A 430 28.85 2.13 14.36
C ILE A 430 27.88 0.96 14.50
N GLU A 431 27.08 0.94 15.57
CA GLU A 431 25.93 0.06 15.69
C GLU A 431 24.69 0.78 15.15
N VAL A 432 24.00 0.16 14.19
CA VAL A 432 22.74 0.64 13.61
C VAL A 432 21.61 -0.26 14.09
N LYS A 433 20.57 0.32 14.64
CA LYS A 433 19.33 -0.36 15.05
C LYS A 433 18.15 0.22 14.32
N VAL A 434 17.36 -0.66 13.71
CA VAL A 434 16.19 -0.30 12.92
C VAL A 434 14.96 -1.00 13.48
N VAL A 435 13.86 -0.27 13.57
CA VAL A 435 12.53 -0.82 13.82
C VAL A 435 11.66 -0.48 12.62
N LEU A 436 11.13 -1.52 11.98
CA LEU A 436 10.19 -1.40 10.88
C LEU A 436 8.79 -1.73 11.38
N ASN A 437 7.81 -1.04 10.83
CA ASN A 437 6.40 -1.34 10.99
C ASN A 437 5.87 -1.94 9.69
N LEU A 438 5.44 -3.20 9.72
CA LEU A 438 4.92 -3.93 8.58
C LEU A 438 3.42 -4.16 8.77
N ASN A 439 2.61 -3.35 8.12
CA ASN A 439 1.15 -3.46 8.15
C ASN A 439 0.67 -4.27 6.96
N ALA A 440 0.10 -5.44 7.21
CA ALA A 440 -0.43 -6.30 6.17
C ALA A 440 -1.92 -6.53 6.32
N LEU A 441 -2.62 -6.44 5.19
CA LEU A 441 -4.00 -6.85 5.01
C LEU A 441 -3.98 -8.05 4.04
N LEU A 442 -4.31 -9.24 4.55
CA LEU A 442 -4.38 -10.45 3.74
C LEU A 442 -5.83 -10.74 3.41
N VAL A 443 -6.11 -10.91 2.13
CA VAL A 443 -7.44 -11.20 1.62
C VAL A 443 -7.44 -12.49 0.81
N MET A 444 -8.48 -13.28 0.95
CA MET A 444 -8.75 -14.43 0.09
C MET A 444 -9.73 -14.01 -0.99
N GLN A 445 -9.40 -14.31 -2.24
CA GLN A 445 -10.27 -14.06 -3.38
C GLN A 445 -10.86 -15.37 -3.88
N TRP A 446 -12.15 -15.34 -4.22
CA TRP A 446 -12.82 -16.48 -4.86
C TRP A 446 -13.88 -16.01 -5.84
N GLU A 447 -14.17 -16.87 -6.81
CA GLU A 447 -15.26 -16.67 -7.75
C GLU A 447 -16.56 -17.28 -7.20
N GLU A 448 -17.66 -16.54 -7.31
CA GLU A 448 -18.99 -17.01 -6.95
C GLU A 448 -19.99 -16.73 -8.09
N ASP A 449 -20.75 -17.75 -8.47
CA ASP A 449 -21.80 -17.64 -9.49
C ASP A 449 -23.09 -17.07 -8.88
N LEU A 450 -23.27 -15.76 -8.97
CA LEU A 450 -24.37 -15.03 -8.37
C LEU A 450 -25.60 -14.96 -9.29
N ILE A 451 -26.78 -15.26 -8.76
CA ILE A 451 -28.03 -15.12 -9.48
C ILE A 451 -28.32 -13.63 -9.69
N GLN A 452 -28.38 -13.21 -10.95
CA GLN A 452 -28.69 -11.83 -11.32
C GLN A 452 -30.15 -11.64 -11.69
N GLU A 453 -30.78 -12.65 -12.26
CA GLU A 453 -32.18 -12.62 -12.69
C GLU A 453 -32.78 -14.01 -12.62
N ILE A 454 -34.09 -14.07 -12.41
CA ILE A 454 -34.84 -15.33 -12.39
C ILE A 454 -35.96 -15.19 -13.39
N GLN A 455 -35.91 -15.97 -14.43
CA GLN A 455 -37.00 -16.12 -15.36
C GLN A 455 -37.87 -17.30 -14.92
N THR A 456 -39.19 -17.12 -14.93
CA THR A 456 -40.15 -18.18 -14.59
C THR A 456 -40.96 -18.51 -15.83
N ARG A 457 -41.16 -19.79 -16.04
CA ARG A 457 -42.08 -20.28 -17.08
C ARG A 457 -42.95 -21.39 -16.52
N GLU A 458 -44.07 -21.64 -17.18
CA GLU A 458 -44.86 -22.80 -16.87
C GLU A 458 -44.06 -24.09 -17.13
N PRO A 459 -44.18 -25.10 -16.27
CA PRO A 459 -43.50 -26.36 -16.45
C PRO A 459 -43.94 -27.01 -17.78
N ASP A 460 -43.03 -27.68 -18.48
CA ASP A 460 -43.32 -28.42 -19.69
C ASP A 460 -44.33 -29.55 -19.35
N GLN A 461 -45.57 -29.35 -19.79
CA GLN A 461 -46.67 -30.29 -19.49
C GLN A 461 -46.37 -31.72 -19.97
N LYS A 462 -45.65 -31.88 -21.10
CA LYS A 462 -45.25 -33.22 -21.59
C LYS A 462 -44.27 -33.89 -20.63
N LYS A 463 -43.30 -33.18 -20.14
CA LYS A 463 -42.37 -33.71 -19.13
C LYS A 463 -43.07 -34.02 -17.82
N LEU A 464 -44.02 -33.19 -17.44
CA LEU A 464 -44.82 -33.39 -16.25
C LEU A 464 -45.72 -34.64 -16.37
N GLU A 465 -46.34 -34.90 -17.54
CA GLU A 465 -47.18 -36.07 -17.78
C GLU A 465 -46.35 -37.37 -17.86
N GLU A 466 -45.13 -37.31 -18.41
CA GLU A 466 -44.19 -38.44 -18.47
C GLU A 466 -43.61 -38.85 -17.09
N LEU A 467 -43.56 -37.93 -16.11
CA LEU A 467 -43.13 -38.24 -14.76
C LEU A 467 -44.25 -38.99 -13.99
N PRO A 468 -43.97 -40.21 -13.49
CA PRO A 468 -44.92 -40.94 -12.67
C PRO A 468 -45.29 -40.16 -11.41
N GLY A 469 -46.54 -40.26 -10.96
CA GLY A 469 -47.00 -39.58 -9.73
C GLY A 469 -46.28 -40.05 -8.46
N ILE A 470 -45.77 -41.31 -8.46
CA ILE A 470 -44.97 -41.90 -7.38
C ILE A 470 -43.80 -42.63 -8.03
N VAL A 471 -42.59 -42.38 -7.55
CA VAL A 471 -41.36 -42.95 -8.09
C VAL A 471 -40.52 -43.54 -6.95
N CYS A 472 -40.00 -44.75 -7.15
CA CYS A 472 -38.91 -45.28 -6.36
C CYS A 472 -37.59 -44.86 -7.03
N TYR A 473 -37.00 -43.76 -6.55
CA TYR A 473 -35.76 -43.24 -7.12
C TYR A 473 -34.53 -43.80 -6.41
N VAL A 474 -33.56 -44.28 -7.18
CA VAL A 474 -32.27 -44.74 -6.67
C VAL A 474 -31.26 -43.60 -6.78
N VAL A 475 -30.83 -43.10 -5.65
CA VAL A 475 -29.90 -41.96 -5.55
C VAL A 475 -28.61 -42.28 -6.33
N GLN A 476 -28.28 -41.42 -7.28
CA GLN A 476 -27.05 -41.53 -8.07
C GLN A 476 -25.86 -40.88 -7.34
N PRO A 477 -24.61 -41.24 -7.71
CA PRO A 477 -23.45 -40.54 -7.21
C PRO A 477 -23.53 -39.04 -7.54
N ARG A 478 -23.37 -38.16 -6.55
CA ARG A 478 -23.47 -36.69 -6.58
C ARG A 478 -24.88 -36.11 -6.50
N ASP A 479 -25.94 -36.92 -6.51
CA ASP A 479 -27.29 -36.42 -6.27
C ASP A 479 -27.37 -35.86 -4.82
N THR A 480 -27.99 -34.70 -4.70
CA THR A 480 -28.41 -34.15 -3.42
C THR A 480 -29.93 -34.26 -3.30
N LEU A 481 -30.44 -34.23 -2.07
CA LEU A 481 -31.88 -34.18 -1.85
C LEU A 481 -32.55 -32.97 -2.52
N TRP A 482 -31.80 -31.89 -2.66
CA TRP A 482 -32.17 -30.68 -3.38
C TRP A 482 -32.41 -30.97 -4.87
N ASP A 483 -31.46 -31.64 -5.53
CA ASP A 483 -31.53 -31.94 -6.96
C ASP A 483 -32.68 -32.90 -7.25
N ILE A 484 -32.87 -33.90 -6.39
CA ILE A 484 -34.00 -34.87 -6.51
C ILE A 484 -35.32 -34.14 -6.33
N ALA A 485 -35.46 -33.28 -5.30
CA ALA A 485 -36.71 -32.54 -5.06
C ALA A 485 -37.04 -31.60 -6.23
N LYS A 486 -36.03 -30.90 -6.78
CA LYS A 486 -36.15 -30.04 -7.96
C LYS A 486 -36.57 -30.84 -9.22
N MET A 487 -35.95 -32.02 -9.43
CA MET A 487 -36.24 -32.89 -10.57
C MET A 487 -37.69 -33.38 -10.58
N PHE A 488 -38.24 -33.70 -9.42
CA PHE A 488 -39.57 -34.24 -9.28
C PHE A 488 -40.63 -33.20 -8.87
N TYR A 489 -40.32 -31.92 -8.95
CA TYR A 489 -41.26 -30.82 -8.60
C TYR A 489 -41.89 -30.99 -7.22
N THR A 490 -41.13 -31.41 -6.23
CA THR A 490 -41.57 -31.64 -4.85
C THR A 490 -40.69 -30.88 -3.89
N THR A 491 -40.94 -30.98 -2.57
CA THR A 491 -40.11 -30.34 -1.56
C THR A 491 -39.18 -31.36 -0.89
N MET A 492 -38.00 -30.91 -0.41
CA MET A 492 -37.11 -31.77 0.36
C MET A 492 -37.81 -32.30 1.63
N GLU A 493 -38.66 -31.49 2.25
CA GLU A 493 -39.44 -31.87 3.43
C GLU A 493 -40.42 -32.97 3.13
N ALA A 494 -41.10 -32.92 1.98
CA ALA A 494 -42.00 -33.97 1.54
C ALA A 494 -41.28 -35.31 1.31
N ILE A 495 -40.08 -35.27 0.70
CA ILE A 495 -39.26 -36.48 0.51
C ILE A 495 -38.77 -37.00 1.86
N ARG A 496 -38.29 -36.14 2.76
CA ARG A 496 -37.84 -36.56 4.10
C ARG A 496 -38.95 -37.23 4.89
N LYS A 497 -40.11 -36.62 4.93
CA LYS A 497 -41.27 -37.12 5.66
C LYS A 497 -41.75 -38.47 5.14
N LEU A 498 -41.71 -38.64 3.82
CA LEU A 498 -42.20 -39.86 3.17
C LEU A 498 -41.24 -41.06 3.37
N ASN A 499 -39.96 -40.80 3.57
CA ASN A 499 -38.91 -41.82 3.70
C ASN A 499 -38.32 -41.91 5.13
N ASP A 500 -38.92 -41.26 6.09
CA ASP A 500 -38.44 -41.19 7.49
C ASP A 500 -36.94 -40.79 7.59
N LEU A 501 -36.51 -39.81 6.71
CA LEU A 501 -35.12 -39.34 6.68
C LEU A 501 -34.89 -38.28 7.75
N GLY A 502 -33.76 -38.40 8.46
CA GLY A 502 -33.25 -37.35 9.33
C GLY A 502 -32.70 -36.15 8.53
N GLU A 503 -32.02 -35.23 9.23
CA GLU A 503 -31.42 -34.03 8.61
C GLU A 503 -30.17 -34.32 7.74
N GLY A 504 -29.69 -35.58 7.72
CA GLY A 504 -28.50 -35.99 6.99
C GLY A 504 -28.66 -35.99 5.47
N GLU A 505 -27.52 -36.06 4.77
CA GLU A 505 -27.46 -36.21 3.32
C GLU A 505 -27.86 -37.61 2.88
N VAL A 506 -28.47 -37.70 1.69
CA VAL A 506 -28.81 -38.99 1.05
C VAL A 506 -27.55 -39.72 0.58
N LYS A 507 -27.56 -41.06 0.63
CA LYS A 507 -26.39 -41.85 0.24
C LYS A 507 -26.58 -42.42 -1.17
N PRO A 508 -25.53 -42.51 -1.98
CA PRO A 508 -25.58 -43.20 -3.28
C PRO A 508 -26.13 -44.63 -3.12
N ARG A 509 -26.96 -45.05 -4.05
CA ARG A 509 -27.71 -46.32 -4.07
C ARG A 509 -28.82 -46.44 -3.00
N GLN A 510 -29.11 -45.42 -2.24
CA GLN A 510 -30.27 -45.35 -1.37
C GLN A 510 -31.53 -45.25 -2.26
N THR A 511 -32.58 -46.02 -1.93
CA THR A 511 -33.86 -45.94 -2.63
C THR A 511 -34.78 -44.97 -1.88
N LEU A 512 -35.31 -43.98 -2.59
CA LEU A 512 -36.22 -42.99 -2.06
C LEU A 512 -37.57 -43.08 -2.73
N LEU A 513 -38.62 -43.07 -1.95
CA LEU A 513 -39.97 -42.87 -2.46
C LEU A 513 -40.20 -41.37 -2.66
N VAL A 514 -40.46 -40.97 -3.89
CA VAL A 514 -40.69 -39.57 -4.26
C VAL A 514 -42.09 -39.42 -4.82
N VAL A 515 -42.86 -38.53 -4.26
CA VAL A 515 -44.21 -38.20 -4.74
C VAL A 515 -44.12 -36.81 -5.39
N LYS A 516 -44.51 -36.75 -6.64
CA LYS A 516 -44.66 -35.52 -7.40
C LYS A 516 -45.78 -34.69 -6.79
N ASN A 517 -45.53 -33.42 -6.57
CA ASN A 517 -46.56 -32.49 -6.08
C ASN A 517 -47.52 -32.19 -7.23
N SER A 518 -48.65 -32.89 -7.26
CA SER A 518 -49.73 -32.68 -8.24
C SER A 518 -50.60 -31.48 -7.84
N GLY A 519 -49.97 -30.31 -7.72
CA GLY A 519 -50.68 -29.04 -7.48
C GLY A 519 -51.41 -28.57 -8.74
N CYS A 520 -52.35 -29.35 -9.23
CA CYS A 520 -53.39 -28.93 -10.17
C CYS A 520 -54.71 -29.45 -9.64
N ASN A 521 -55.43 -28.61 -8.92
CA ASN A 521 -56.88 -28.56 -8.89
C ASN A 521 -57.30 -27.11 -9.00
#